data_f65544a2799af4891f4139becbe22bb6
#
_entry.id   f65544a2799af4891f4139becbe22bb6
#
_cell.length_a   1.000
_cell.length_b   1.000
_cell.length_c   1.000
_cell.angle_alpha   90.00
_cell.angle_beta   90.00
_cell.angle_gamma   90.00
#
_symmetry.space_group_name_H-M   'P 1'
#
loop_
_entity.id
_entity.type
_entity.pdbx_description
1 polymer ?
#
loop_
_entity_poly.entity_id
_entity_poly.type
_entity_poly.pdbx_seq_one_letter_code
_entity_poly.pdbx_strand_id
1 'polypeptide(L)'
;MQLPVYNLNGDIVSQLEVSDLVFGIQPNLAVMHQALVRQLANARTGTHDTRTRAEVSGGGRKPWRQKGTGRARQGSIRAPQWRGGGVVFGPHPRSYEQRMPRKMRRLALRSALSQKVAEERLL
;
A
#
# COMPACT_ATOMS: atom_id res chain seq x y z
N MET A 1 28.96 7.39 -20.25
CA MET A 1 29.20 5.97 -20.54
C MET A 1 28.53 5.56 -21.83
N GLN A 2 29.02 4.48 -22.49
CA GLN A 2 28.41 3.96 -23.72
C GLN A 2 27.66 2.65 -23.41
N LEU A 3 26.47 2.50 -23.96
CA LEU A 3 25.65 1.29 -23.84
C LEU A 3 25.43 0.68 -25.22
N PRO A 4 25.51 -0.66 -25.36
CA PRO A 4 25.20 -1.34 -26.61
C PRO A 4 23.71 -1.27 -26.93
N VAL A 5 23.39 -1.11 -28.21
CA VAL A 5 22.03 -1.18 -28.73
C VAL A 5 21.89 -2.50 -29.50
N TYR A 6 20.90 -3.29 -29.13
CA TYR A 6 20.63 -4.59 -29.72
C TYR A 6 19.48 -4.54 -30.73
N ASN A 7 19.54 -5.40 -31.73
CA ASN A 7 18.41 -5.68 -32.61
C ASN A 7 17.52 -6.79 -31.98
N LEU A 8 16.41 -7.10 -32.66
CA LEU A 8 15.49 -8.16 -32.21
C LEU A 8 16.11 -9.57 -32.21
N ASN A 9 17.23 -9.76 -32.89
CA ASN A 9 17.97 -11.04 -32.94
C ASN A 9 19.03 -11.12 -31.83
N GLY A 10 19.26 -10.04 -31.09
CA GLY A 10 20.29 -9.97 -30.04
C GLY A 10 21.67 -9.52 -30.50
N ASP A 11 21.83 -9.09 -31.78
CA ASP A 11 23.11 -8.58 -32.28
C ASP A 11 23.28 -7.09 -31.94
N ILE A 12 24.51 -6.68 -31.65
CA ILE A 12 24.84 -5.26 -31.37
C ILE A 12 24.89 -4.49 -32.69
N VAL A 13 23.97 -3.53 -32.83
CA VAL A 13 23.87 -2.68 -34.04
C VAL A 13 24.65 -1.38 -33.89
N SER A 14 24.65 -0.79 -32.69
CA SER A 14 25.31 0.49 -32.43
C SER A 14 25.65 0.65 -30.96
N GLN A 15 26.34 1.76 -30.62
CA GLN A 15 26.58 2.17 -29.24
C GLN A 15 25.91 3.52 -29.01
N LEU A 16 25.22 3.66 -27.87
CA LEU A 16 24.54 4.90 -27.47
C LEU A 16 25.31 5.54 -26.32
N GLU A 17 25.66 6.81 -26.47
CA GLU A 17 26.24 7.59 -25.39
C GLU A 17 25.14 8.05 -24.43
N VAL A 18 25.26 7.68 -23.15
CA VAL A 18 24.28 7.99 -22.10
C VAL A 18 24.93 8.73 -20.93
N SER A 19 24.11 9.50 -20.21
CA SER A 19 24.58 10.32 -19.09
C SER A 19 24.89 9.49 -17.84
N ASP A 20 26.09 9.60 -17.32
CA ASP A 20 26.52 8.96 -16.07
C ASP A 20 25.70 9.42 -14.86
N LEU A 21 25.13 10.64 -14.89
CA LEU A 21 24.23 11.16 -13.85
C LEU A 21 22.92 10.37 -13.73
N VAL A 22 22.60 9.54 -14.72
CA VAL A 22 21.38 8.72 -14.73
C VAL A 22 21.69 7.26 -14.62
N PHE A 23 22.69 6.78 -15.33
CA PHE A 23 22.99 5.34 -15.49
C PHE A 23 24.26 4.89 -14.75
N GLY A 24 25.10 5.84 -14.28
CA GLY A 24 26.37 5.56 -13.62
C GLY A 24 26.42 5.91 -12.13
N ILE A 25 25.27 6.14 -11.48
CA ILE A 25 25.24 6.45 -10.04
C ILE A 25 25.35 5.21 -9.18
N GLN A 26 25.90 5.36 -7.98
CA GLN A 26 25.87 4.29 -6.99
C GLN A 26 24.41 4.06 -6.51
N PRO A 27 23.87 2.83 -6.65
CA PRO A 27 22.49 2.52 -6.28
C PRO A 27 22.23 2.73 -4.79
N ASN A 28 21.14 3.45 -4.45
CA ASN A 28 20.69 3.62 -3.08
C ASN A 28 19.51 2.68 -2.79
N LEU A 29 19.82 1.51 -2.20
CA LEU A 29 18.86 0.45 -1.91
C LEU A 29 17.74 0.91 -0.96
N ALA A 30 18.05 1.76 0.03
CA ALA A 30 17.05 2.25 0.99
C ALA A 30 15.97 3.08 0.29
N VAL A 31 16.36 3.97 -0.62
CA VAL A 31 15.43 4.81 -1.38
C VAL A 31 14.64 3.99 -2.40
N MET A 32 15.26 2.99 -3.04
CA MET A 32 14.59 2.05 -3.94
C MET A 32 13.52 1.24 -3.20
N HIS A 33 13.85 0.68 -2.02
CA HIS A 33 12.90 -0.03 -1.18
C HIS A 33 11.73 0.86 -0.75
N GLN A 34 12.00 2.09 -0.33
CA GLN A 34 10.96 3.06 0.05
C GLN A 34 10.02 3.38 -1.14
N ALA A 35 10.56 3.49 -2.35
CA ALA A 35 9.75 3.70 -3.56
C ALA A 35 8.86 2.50 -3.87
N LEU A 36 9.37 1.26 -3.70
CA LEU A 36 8.61 0.03 -3.88
C LEU A 36 7.47 -0.08 -2.85
N VAL A 37 7.75 0.14 -1.57
CA VAL A 37 6.73 0.14 -0.50
C VAL A 37 5.63 1.14 -0.79
N ARG A 38 6.01 2.36 -1.22
CA ARG A 38 5.06 3.39 -1.65
C ARG A 38 4.20 2.90 -2.81
N GLN A 39 4.78 2.32 -3.84
CA GLN A 39 4.05 1.83 -5.02
C GLN A 39 3.03 0.76 -4.63
N LEU A 40 3.43 -0.21 -3.81
CA LEU A 40 2.54 -1.27 -3.32
C LEU A 40 1.43 -0.71 -2.43
N ALA A 41 1.73 0.26 -1.57
CA ALA A 41 0.71 0.92 -0.75
C ALA A 41 -0.31 1.68 -1.61
N ASN A 42 0.15 2.43 -2.62
CA ASN A 42 -0.73 3.22 -3.49
C ASN A 42 -1.60 2.35 -4.43
N ALA A 43 -1.22 1.11 -4.67
CA ALA A 43 -2.04 0.16 -5.43
C ALA A 43 -3.23 -0.39 -4.62
N ARG A 44 -3.24 -0.22 -3.29
CA ARG A 44 -4.33 -0.70 -2.43
C ARG A 44 -5.52 0.25 -2.49
N THR A 45 -6.70 -0.26 -2.85
CA THR A 45 -7.94 0.52 -2.93
C THR A 45 -8.57 0.83 -1.56
N GLY A 46 -8.37 -0.03 -0.56
CA GLY A 46 -8.83 0.17 0.81
C GLY A 46 -10.36 0.17 0.99
N THR A 47 -11.08 -0.64 0.22
CA THR A 47 -12.55 -0.71 0.20
C THR A 47 -13.15 -1.62 1.27
N HIS A 48 -12.34 -2.20 2.16
CA HIS A 48 -12.81 -3.03 3.27
C HIS A 48 -13.63 -2.20 4.26
N ASP A 49 -14.71 -2.78 4.77
CA ASP A 49 -15.58 -2.12 5.75
C ASP A 49 -16.17 -3.11 6.73
N THR A 50 -16.51 -2.61 7.92
CA THR A 50 -17.26 -3.35 8.96
C THR A 50 -18.30 -2.43 9.56
N ARG A 51 -19.47 -3.00 9.88
CA ARG A 51 -20.56 -2.23 10.48
C ARG A 51 -20.36 -2.07 11.98
N THR A 52 -20.37 -0.85 12.44
CA THR A 52 -20.45 -0.49 13.86
C THR A 52 -21.84 -0.78 14.42
N ARG A 53 -22.00 -0.77 15.74
CA ARG A 53 -23.30 -0.99 16.38
C ARG A 53 -24.38 0.03 15.97
N ALA A 54 -23.99 1.20 15.48
CA ALA A 54 -24.92 2.22 15.00
C ALA A 54 -25.45 1.92 13.59
N GLU A 55 -24.66 1.20 12.79
CA GLU A 55 -24.97 0.87 11.39
C GLU A 55 -25.68 -0.47 11.24
N VAL A 56 -25.58 -1.34 12.25
CA VAL A 56 -26.29 -2.63 12.25
C VAL A 56 -27.77 -2.41 12.50
N SER A 57 -28.61 -2.91 11.61
CA SER A 57 -30.08 -2.80 11.73
C SER A 57 -30.61 -3.44 13.00
N GLY A 58 -31.58 -2.79 13.65
CA GLY A 58 -32.27 -3.28 14.84
C GLY A 58 -31.72 -2.71 16.16
N GLY A 59 -32.19 -3.24 17.30
CA GLY A 59 -31.68 -2.89 18.62
C GLY A 59 -32.20 -1.60 19.25
N GLY A 60 -33.23 -0.98 18.68
CA GLY A 60 -33.85 0.24 19.23
C GLY A 60 -34.52 0.05 20.59
N ARG A 61 -34.97 -1.18 20.89
CA ARG A 61 -35.60 -1.52 22.18
C ARG A 61 -34.55 -2.10 23.14
N LYS A 62 -34.55 -1.63 24.41
CA LYS A 62 -33.77 -2.23 25.49
C LYS A 62 -34.22 -3.68 25.74
N PRO A 63 -33.34 -4.68 25.78
CA PRO A 63 -33.71 -6.09 25.92
C PRO A 63 -34.52 -6.42 27.19
N TRP A 64 -34.17 -5.79 28.33
CA TRP A 64 -34.87 -5.92 29.61
C TRP A 64 -34.63 -4.68 30.49
N ARG A 65 -35.41 -4.57 31.57
CA ARG A 65 -35.29 -3.48 32.53
C ARG A 65 -33.92 -3.46 33.23
N GLN A 66 -33.50 -2.31 33.70
CA GLN A 66 -32.15 -2.08 34.25
C GLN A 66 -31.82 -2.88 35.50
N LYS A 67 -32.85 -3.15 36.36
CA LYS A 67 -32.74 -3.88 37.64
C LYS A 67 -33.87 -4.87 37.79
N GLY A 68 -33.71 -5.88 38.71
CA GLY A 68 -34.78 -6.81 39.07
C GLY A 68 -34.98 -7.97 38.09
N THR A 69 -33.99 -8.30 37.23
CA THR A 69 -34.03 -9.47 36.33
C THR A 69 -33.01 -10.55 36.65
N GLY A 70 -32.07 -10.30 37.57
CA GLY A 70 -30.96 -11.20 37.86
C GLY A 70 -29.95 -11.36 36.69
N ARG A 71 -30.15 -10.67 35.57
CA ARG A 71 -29.30 -10.71 34.36
C ARG A 71 -28.34 -9.56 34.31
N ALA A 72 -27.26 -9.72 33.53
CA ALA A 72 -26.36 -8.63 33.23
C ALA A 72 -27.09 -7.48 32.52
N ARG A 73 -26.73 -6.24 32.82
CA ARG A 73 -27.33 -5.04 32.22
C ARG A 73 -27.01 -4.95 30.75
N GLN A 74 -28.02 -4.74 29.89
CA GLN A 74 -27.85 -4.61 28.46
C GLN A 74 -28.68 -3.43 27.95
N GLY A 75 -28.08 -2.64 27.06
CA GLY A 75 -28.73 -1.50 26.43
C GLY A 75 -29.28 -1.80 25.03
N SER A 76 -28.62 -2.68 24.29
CA SER A 76 -29.00 -3.03 22.92
C SER A 76 -28.50 -4.45 22.57
N ILE A 77 -29.27 -5.16 21.77
CA ILE A 77 -28.89 -6.45 21.18
C ILE A 77 -27.85 -6.31 20.08
N ARG A 78 -27.54 -5.08 19.64
CA ARG A 78 -26.50 -4.77 18.62
C ARG A 78 -25.18 -4.38 19.25
N ALA A 79 -25.03 -4.47 20.55
CA ALA A 79 -23.76 -4.29 21.23
C ALA A 79 -22.74 -5.35 20.78
N PRO A 80 -21.42 -5.06 20.78
CA PRO A 80 -20.40 -5.96 20.21
C PRO A 80 -20.35 -7.35 20.83
N GLN A 81 -20.73 -7.50 22.08
CA GLN A 81 -20.75 -8.77 22.80
C GLN A 81 -21.93 -9.68 22.39
N TRP A 82 -22.87 -9.17 21.62
CA TRP A 82 -24.01 -9.94 21.15
C TRP A 82 -23.72 -10.56 19.78
N ARG A 83 -24.20 -11.77 19.55
CA ARG A 83 -24.17 -12.39 18.24
C ARG A 83 -25.01 -11.54 17.25
N GLY A 84 -24.40 -11.16 16.15
CA GLY A 84 -25.02 -10.23 15.20
C GLY A 84 -24.98 -8.75 15.64
N GLY A 85 -24.22 -8.40 16.67
CA GLY A 85 -23.88 -7.03 17.03
C GLY A 85 -22.83 -6.42 16.12
N GLY A 86 -22.56 -5.12 16.31
CA GLY A 86 -21.56 -4.40 15.54
C GLY A 86 -20.12 -4.75 15.92
N VAL A 87 -19.19 -4.41 15.05
CA VAL A 87 -17.74 -4.51 15.29
C VAL A 87 -17.22 -3.19 15.86
N VAL A 88 -16.33 -3.23 16.88
CA VAL A 88 -15.85 -1.99 17.54
C VAL A 88 -14.68 -1.38 16.79
N PHE A 89 -13.60 -2.13 16.57
CA PHE A 89 -12.36 -1.68 15.94
C PHE A 89 -12.10 -2.41 14.63
N GLY A 90 -13.16 -2.63 13.86
CA GLY A 90 -13.02 -3.25 12.54
C GLY A 90 -12.41 -2.31 11.51
N PRO A 91 -11.98 -2.86 10.38
CA PRO A 91 -11.48 -2.03 9.28
C PRO A 91 -12.61 -1.17 8.69
N HIS A 92 -12.28 0.07 8.38
CA HIS A 92 -13.12 1.00 7.62
C HIS A 92 -12.42 1.43 6.33
N PRO A 93 -13.16 1.90 5.32
CA PRO A 93 -12.58 2.40 4.08
C PRO A 93 -11.57 3.52 4.39
N ARG A 94 -10.36 3.37 3.86
CA ARG A 94 -9.32 4.38 4.00
C ARG A 94 -8.39 4.41 2.79
N SER A 95 -7.79 5.55 2.55
CA SER A 95 -6.72 5.68 1.57
C SER A 95 -5.42 5.12 2.15
N TYR A 96 -4.68 4.38 1.32
CA TYR A 96 -3.32 3.93 1.59
C TYR A 96 -2.28 4.76 0.84
N GLU A 97 -2.70 5.88 0.26
CA GLU A 97 -1.80 6.75 -0.51
C GLU A 97 -0.65 7.25 0.36
N GLN A 98 0.56 6.98 -0.12
CA GLN A 98 1.81 7.48 0.46
C GLN A 98 2.44 8.49 -0.48
N ARG A 99 2.78 9.66 0.04
CA ARG A 99 3.52 10.69 -0.69
C ARG A 99 5.02 10.46 -0.57
N MET A 100 5.74 10.80 -1.62
CA MET A 100 7.21 10.73 -1.65
C MET A 100 7.76 11.97 -2.38
N PRO A 101 8.76 12.66 -1.84
CA PRO A 101 9.37 13.83 -2.47
C PRO A 101 9.86 13.51 -3.88
N ARG A 102 9.70 14.47 -4.80
CA ARG A 102 10.11 14.30 -6.21
C ARG A 102 11.59 13.91 -6.36
N LYS A 103 12.47 14.52 -5.55
CA LYS A 103 13.90 14.20 -5.55
C LYS A 103 14.18 12.73 -5.18
N MET A 104 13.50 12.19 -4.18
CA MET A 104 13.63 10.78 -3.78
C MET A 104 13.13 9.83 -4.86
N ARG A 105 11.99 10.12 -5.50
CA ARG A 105 11.47 9.31 -6.62
C ARG A 105 12.45 9.25 -7.78
N ARG A 106 13.04 10.40 -8.13
CA ARG A 106 14.06 10.48 -9.20
C ARG A 106 15.32 9.70 -8.83
N LEU A 107 15.77 9.79 -7.57
CA LEU A 107 16.93 9.04 -7.10
C LEU A 107 16.67 7.54 -7.12
N ALA A 108 15.48 7.08 -6.68
CA ALA A 108 15.09 5.67 -6.75
C ALA A 108 15.13 5.13 -8.19
N LEU A 109 14.57 5.88 -9.14
CA LEU A 109 14.54 5.49 -10.56
C LEU A 109 15.96 5.42 -11.14
N ARG A 110 16.79 6.44 -10.91
CA ARG A 110 18.19 6.45 -11.37
C ARG A 110 18.98 5.28 -10.76
N SER A 111 18.79 5.00 -9.47
CA SER A 111 19.43 3.88 -8.79
C SER A 111 19.03 2.54 -9.42
N ALA A 112 17.76 2.36 -9.77
CA ALA A 112 17.28 1.16 -10.43
C ALA A 112 17.87 1.00 -11.83
N LEU A 113 17.93 2.07 -12.62
CA LEU A 113 18.53 2.06 -13.96
C LEU A 113 20.03 1.76 -13.90
N SER A 114 20.78 2.42 -13.00
CA SER A 114 22.21 2.14 -12.82
C SER A 114 22.49 0.71 -12.40
N GLN A 115 21.65 0.15 -11.54
CA GLN A 115 21.76 -1.25 -11.14
C GLN A 115 21.53 -2.20 -12.33
N LYS A 116 20.52 -1.90 -13.19
CA LYS A 116 20.26 -2.71 -14.39
C LYS A 116 21.40 -2.67 -15.40
N VAL A 117 22.04 -1.51 -15.56
CA VAL A 117 23.25 -1.39 -16.39
C VAL A 117 24.40 -2.21 -15.82
N ALA A 118 24.64 -2.12 -14.49
CA ALA A 118 25.70 -2.88 -13.83
C ALA A 118 25.49 -4.41 -13.89
N GLU A 119 24.24 -4.85 -13.97
CA GLU A 119 23.85 -6.27 -14.13
C GLU A 119 23.77 -6.72 -15.60
N GLU A 120 24.08 -5.84 -16.56
CA GLU A 120 23.95 -6.08 -18.02
C GLU A 120 22.52 -6.54 -18.42
N ARG A 121 21.50 -6.00 -17.73
CA ARG A 121 20.07 -6.32 -17.92
C ARG A 121 19.26 -5.16 -18.50
N LEU A 122 19.92 -4.23 -19.15
CA LEU A 122 19.29 -3.16 -19.91
C LEU A 122 19.40 -3.53 -21.39
N LEU A 123 18.26 -3.86 -21.99
CA LEU A 123 18.12 -4.23 -23.40
C LEU A 123 17.35 -3.13 -24.14
#